data_c17316090c07ca14b2be9c7719e62ce3
#
_entry.id   c17316090c07ca14b2be9c7719e62ce3
#
_cell.length_a   1.000
_cell.length_b   1.000
_cell.length_c   1.000
_cell.angle_alpha   90.00
_cell.angle_beta   90.00
_cell.angle_gamma   90.00
#
_symmetry.space_group_name_H-M   'P 1'
#
loop_
_entity.id
_entity.type
_entity.pdbx_description
1 polymer ?
#
loop_
_entity_poly.entity_id
_entity_poly.type
_entity_poly.pdbx_seq_one_letter_code
_entity_poly.pdbx_strand_id
1 'polypeptide(L)'
;IGLAGGNPTLYGYVYDTLCELDPFGLGRMPSWMTTRKGWQRHHLIPVSVWDKYFIPQEAGMNVNGATNMTYLPVAQGIDLVNPNSSLHVGWNNVHSEYNQYISQELDTISRLAKENNWGKRKIQKEIRMLQSEVKKDLKKGVIKCH
;
A
#
# COMPACT_ATOMS: atom_id res chain seq x y z
N ILE A 1 0.35 21.06 -8.36
CA ILE A 1 0.06 21.23 -8.67
C ILE A 1 -0.17 21.25 -8.90
N GLY A 2 -0.08 20.83 -8.49
CA GLY A 2 -0.41 21.06 -8.77
C GLY A 2 -0.55 20.89 -8.68
N LEU A 3 -0.62 20.73 -8.36
CA LEU A 3 -0.93 20.82 -8.42
C LEU A 3 -1.06 20.88 -8.19
N ALA A 4 -1.14 20.69 -7.92
CA ALA A 4 -1.48 20.86 -7.94
C ALA A 4 -1.70 20.84 -7.87
N GLY A 5 -1.88 20.52 -7.41
CA GLY A 5 -2.35 20.74 -7.64
C GLY A 5 -2.69 20.60 -7.63
N GLY A 6 -2.82 20.36 -7.47
CA GLY A 6 -3.34 20.36 -7.84
C GLY A 6 -3.56 20.20 -8.22
N ASN A 7 -3.85 20.30 -8.39
CA ASN A 7 -4.16 20.22 -9.10
C ASN A 7 -4.52 20.09 -9.61
N PRO A 8 -5.01 19.80 -9.90
CA PRO A 8 -5.26 19.56 -10.53
C PRO A 8 -5.36 19.29 -11.28
N THR A 9 -5.77 19.23 -11.57
CA THR A 9 -5.62 18.79 -12.28
C THR A 9 -4.96 18.53 -12.74
N LEU A 10 -4.71 18.47 -12.63
CA LEU A 10 -3.98 17.85 -12.95
C LEU A 10 -3.82 16.99 -12.43
N TYR A 11 -4.34 16.90 -11.60
CA TYR A 11 -4.29 16.05 -11.07
C TYR A 11 -4.93 15.23 -11.02
N GLY A 12 -5.64 15.41 -10.98
CA GLY A 12 -6.40 14.50 -11.00
C GLY A 12 -6.26 13.17 -11.42
N TYR A 13 -6.40 12.73 -12.15
CA TYR A 13 -6.14 11.55 -12.52
C TYR A 13 -5.01 11.25 -12.52
N VAL A 14 -4.67 12.04 -12.44
CA VAL A 14 -3.48 11.84 -12.35
C VAL A 14 -3.05 11.45 -11.04
N TYR A 15 -3.73 11.39 -10.00
CA TYR A 15 -3.31 11.04 -8.82
C TYR A 15 -2.87 9.76 -8.67
N ASP A 16 -3.50 8.84 -9.12
CA ASP A 16 -2.85 7.62 -9.30
C ASP A 16 -1.72 7.78 -10.20
N THR A 17 -1.92 8.56 -11.19
CA THR A 17 -0.87 9.00 -12.06
C THR A 17 0.26 9.67 -11.31
N LEU A 18 -0.05 10.35 -10.22
CA LEU A 18 1.01 10.88 -9.39
C LEU A 18 1.81 9.79 -8.73
N CYS A 19 1.18 8.72 -8.31
CA CYS A 19 1.90 7.57 -7.81
C CYS A 19 2.68 6.91 -8.92
N GLU A 20 2.15 6.90 -10.11
CA GLU A 20 2.84 6.36 -11.27
C GLU A 20 3.96 7.25 -11.75
N LEU A 21 3.76 8.57 -11.65
CA LEU A 21 4.78 9.54 -12.04
C LEU A 21 5.89 9.68 -11.01
N ASP A 22 5.77 8.99 -9.88
CA ASP A 22 6.86 8.88 -8.93
C ASP A 22 7.45 7.48 -9.01
N PRO A 23 8.18 7.17 -10.10
CA PRO A 23 8.67 5.82 -10.35
C PRO A 23 9.64 5.33 -9.29
N PHE A 24 10.19 6.24 -8.50
CA PHE A 24 11.12 5.89 -7.42
C PHE A 24 10.43 5.93 -6.06
N GLY A 25 9.15 6.29 -6.00
CA GLY A 25 8.40 6.38 -4.76
C GLY A 25 8.92 7.46 -3.82
N LEU A 26 9.54 8.50 -4.35
CA LEU A 26 10.20 9.49 -3.51
C LEU A 26 9.21 10.48 -2.89
N GLY A 27 8.16 10.85 -3.64
CA GLY A 27 7.22 11.86 -3.20
C GLY A 27 6.30 11.43 -2.07
N ARG A 28 6.00 10.12 -2.00
CA ARG A 28 5.05 9.60 -1.03
C ARG A 28 5.69 8.64 -0.01
N MET A 29 6.98 8.40 -0.14
CA MET A 29 7.67 7.49 0.75
C MET A 29 8.16 8.20 2.01
N PRO A 30 8.07 7.55 3.17
CA PRO A 30 8.50 8.16 4.42
C PRO A 30 10.01 8.32 4.48
N SER A 31 10.45 9.43 5.08
CA SER A 31 11.88 9.72 5.22
C SER A 31 12.59 8.73 6.16
N TRP A 32 11.85 8.13 7.10
CA TRP A 32 12.44 7.16 8.02
C TRP A 32 12.80 5.83 7.36
N MET A 33 12.24 5.56 6.17
CA MET A 33 12.48 4.31 5.45
C MET A 33 13.45 4.57 4.30
N THR A 34 14.72 4.26 4.50
CA THR A 34 15.77 4.56 3.52
C THR A 34 15.73 3.63 2.32
N THR A 35 16.33 4.07 1.21
CA THR A 35 16.48 3.22 0.03
C THR A 35 17.48 2.10 0.32
N ARG A 36 17.27 0.93 -0.30
CA ARG A 36 18.18 -0.22 -0.20
C ARG A 36 18.41 -0.77 -1.60
N LYS A 37 19.67 -0.97 -1.95
CA LYS A 37 20.00 -1.52 -3.25
C LYS A 37 19.39 -2.90 -3.42
N GLY A 38 18.68 -3.11 -4.53
CA GLY A 38 18.00 -4.38 -4.81
C GLY A 38 16.62 -4.50 -4.18
N TRP A 39 16.15 -3.48 -3.47
CA TRP A 39 14.88 -3.52 -2.78
C TRP A 39 14.06 -2.27 -3.11
N GLN A 40 12.74 -2.45 -3.20
CA GLN A 40 11.80 -1.35 -3.34
C GLN A 40 11.00 -1.20 -2.05
N ARG A 41 10.75 0.05 -1.66
CA ARG A 41 9.83 0.35 -0.56
C ARG A 41 8.42 0.18 -1.07
N HIS A 42 7.59 -0.47 -0.28
CA HIS A 42 6.24 -0.84 -0.70
C HIS A 42 5.23 -0.52 0.41
N HIS A 43 4.13 0.13 0.04
CA HIS A 43 2.98 0.30 0.92
C HIS A 43 2.13 -0.95 0.86
N LEU A 44 1.86 -1.58 2.00
CA LEU A 44 1.00 -2.78 2.06
C LEU A 44 -0.43 -2.43 1.63
N ILE A 45 -0.96 -1.33 2.13
CA ILE A 45 -2.16 -0.72 1.57
C ILE A 45 -1.67 0.42 0.68
N PRO A 46 -1.83 0.30 -0.65
CA PRO A 46 -1.34 1.31 -1.59
C PRO A 46 -1.94 2.69 -1.32
N VAL A 47 -1.17 3.73 -1.62
CA VAL A 47 -1.60 5.11 -1.37
C VAL A 47 -2.92 5.42 -2.07
N SER A 48 -3.08 4.98 -3.31
CA SER A 48 -4.30 5.21 -4.07
C SER A 48 -5.53 4.57 -3.41
N VAL A 49 -5.35 3.38 -2.84
CA VAL A 49 -6.41 2.69 -2.10
C VAL A 49 -6.66 3.38 -0.77
N TRP A 50 -5.60 3.79 -0.08
CA TRP A 50 -5.71 4.52 1.18
C TRP A 50 -6.49 5.82 1.02
N ASP A 51 -6.22 6.56 -0.05
CA ASP A 51 -6.88 7.83 -0.31
C ASP A 51 -8.34 7.65 -0.73
N LYS A 52 -8.67 6.50 -1.33
CA LYS A 52 -10.04 6.19 -1.77
C LYS A 52 -10.93 5.75 -0.61
N TYR A 53 -10.37 4.99 0.33
CA TYR A 53 -11.12 4.48 1.48
C TYR A 53 -10.69 5.23 2.72
N PHE A 54 -11.59 6.04 3.28
CA PHE A 54 -11.24 6.91 4.41
C PHE A 54 -11.09 6.19 5.74
N ILE A 55 -11.41 4.89 5.80
CA ILE A 55 -11.46 4.20 7.08
C ILE A 55 -10.12 4.15 7.84
N PRO A 56 -8.96 3.96 7.20
CA PRO A 56 -7.70 4.04 7.94
C PRO A 56 -7.45 5.43 8.50
N GLN A 57 -7.81 6.46 7.73
CA GLN A 57 -7.62 7.86 8.15
C GLN A 57 -8.54 8.19 9.33
N GLU A 58 -9.81 7.77 9.25
CA GLU A 58 -10.77 7.96 10.34
C GLU A 58 -10.32 7.27 11.61
N ALA A 59 -9.61 6.16 11.48
CA ALA A 59 -9.04 5.45 12.61
C ALA A 59 -7.75 6.09 13.13
N GLY A 60 -7.30 7.21 12.52
CA GLY A 60 -6.10 7.91 12.96
C GLY A 60 -4.80 7.25 12.54
N MET A 61 -4.83 6.42 11.49
CA MET A 61 -3.63 5.74 11.00
C MET A 61 -2.92 6.57 9.92
N ASN A 62 -1.64 6.31 9.75
CA ASN A 62 -0.80 7.02 8.80
C ASN A 62 -0.38 6.07 7.67
N VAL A 63 -0.59 6.48 6.41
CA VAL A 63 -0.23 5.67 5.26
C VAL A 63 1.26 5.32 5.25
N ASN A 64 2.09 6.20 5.78
CA ASN A 64 3.54 6.02 5.89
C ASN A 64 3.96 5.43 7.24
N GLY A 65 3.01 4.93 8.02
CA GLY A 65 3.32 4.28 9.30
C GLY A 65 4.03 2.95 9.09
N ALA A 66 4.83 2.55 10.07
CA ALA A 66 5.65 1.34 9.97
C ALA A 66 4.84 0.08 9.69
N THR A 67 3.61 0.01 10.19
CA THR A 67 2.75 -1.16 9.95
C THR A 67 2.30 -1.28 8.50
N ASN A 68 2.38 -0.19 7.74
CA ASN A 68 1.96 -0.18 6.34
C ASN A 68 3.13 -0.25 5.36
N MET A 69 4.36 -0.41 5.84
CA MET A 69 5.53 -0.35 4.98
C MET A 69 6.33 -1.66 5.03
N THR A 70 6.88 -2.04 3.89
CA THR A 70 7.80 -3.17 3.81
C THR A 70 8.77 -2.96 2.65
N TYR A 71 9.86 -3.75 2.64
CA TYR A 71 10.74 -3.84 1.48
C TYR A 71 10.37 -5.10 0.69
N LEU A 72 10.33 -4.98 -0.62
CA LEU A 72 10.20 -6.13 -1.52
C LEU A 72 11.38 -6.14 -2.50
N PRO A 73 11.88 -7.33 -2.87
CA PRO A 73 13.03 -7.41 -3.76
C PRO A 73 12.64 -7.05 -5.19
N VAL A 74 13.60 -6.52 -5.95
CA VAL A 74 13.39 -6.19 -7.36
C VAL A 74 13.71 -7.35 -8.30
N ALA A 75 14.35 -8.40 -7.79
CA ALA A 75 14.68 -9.58 -8.58
C ALA A 75 14.77 -10.81 -7.69
N GLN A 76 14.63 -11.96 -8.31
CA GLN A 76 14.79 -13.23 -7.58
C GLN A 76 16.22 -13.38 -7.06
N GLY A 77 16.33 -14.03 -5.92
CA GLY A 77 17.63 -14.28 -5.29
C GLY A 77 18.14 -13.16 -4.42
N ILE A 78 17.44 -12.02 -4.37
CA ILE A 78 17.83 -10.92 -3.48
C ILE A 78 17.40 -11.19 -2.05
N ASP A 79 16.16 -11.70 -1.87
CA ASP A 79 15.65 -12.02 -0.53
C ASP A 79 15.99 -13.49 -0.23
N LEU A 80 17.11 -13.71 0.43
CA LEU A 80 17.55 -15.07 0.77
C LEU A 80 16.70 -15.70 1.87
N VAL A 81 16.05 -14.88 2.68
CA VAL A 81 15.19 -15.36 3.77
C VAL A 81 13.83 -15.78 3.21
N ASN A 82 13.32 -15.06 2.21
CA ASN A 82 12.03 -15.33 1.59
C ASN A 82 12.22 -15.48 0.07
N PRO A 83 12.78 -16.61 -0.39
CA PRO A 83 13.16 -16.77 -1.80
C PRO A 83 11.99 -16.70 -2.78
N ASN A 84 10.77 -16.92 -2.29
CA ASN A 84 9.55 -16.86 -3.10
C ASN A 84 8.82 -15.53 -2.96
N SER A 85 9.42 -14.54 -2.31
CA SER A 85 8.80 -13.24 -2.09
C SER A 85 8.34 -12.61 -3.39
N SER A 86 7.19 -11.93 -3.34
CA SER A 86 6.73 -11.13 -4.47
C SER A 86 7.80 -10.11 -4.83
N LEU A 87 8.00 -9.92 -6.13
CA LEU A 87 8.88 -8.87 -6.63
C LEU A 87 8.13 -7.55 -6.69
N HIS A 88 8.85 -6.44 -6.73
CA HIS A 88 8.26 -5.12 -6.91
C HIS A 88 9.10 -4.34 -7.91
N VAL A 89 8.70 -4.35 -9.18
CA VAL A 89 9.48 -3.80 -10.30
C VAL A 89 8.58 -2.96 -11.21
N GLY A 90 8.06 -1.86 -10.70
CA GLY A 90 7.22 -0.96 -11.49
C GLY A 90 5.76 -1.40 -11.52
N TRP A 91 5.02 -0.88 -12.51
CA TRP A 91 3.57 -1.06 -12.62
C TRP A 91 3.21 -2.06 -13.71
N ASN A 92 2.25 -2.94 -13.43
CA ASN A 92 1.68 -3.84 -14.41
C ASN A 92 0.27 -4.31 -13.98
N ASN A 93 -0.33 -5.23 -14.73
CA ASN A 93 -1.68 -5.72 -14.43
C ASN A 93 -1.78 -6.41 -13.07
N VAL A 94 -0.73 -7.10 -12.66
CA VAL A 94 -0.70 -7.77 -11.36
C VAL A 94 -0.80 -6.73 -10.23
N HIS A 95 -0.17 -5.57 -10.43
CA HIS A 95 -0.27 -4.47 -9.48
C HIS A 95 -1.71 -3.98 -9.35
N SER A 96 -2.42 -3.90 -10.48
CA SER A 96 -3.84 -3.53 -10.47
C SER A 96 -4.69 -4.56 -9.73
N GLU A 97 -4.42 -5.84 -9.92
CA GLU A 97 -5.11 -6.91 -9.19
C GLU A 97 -4.85 -6.84 -7.69
N TYR A 98 -3.60 -6.54 -7.32
CA TYR A 98 -3.24 -6.33 -5.93
C TYR A 98 -4.06 -5.19 -5.31
N ASN A 99 -4.13 -4.05 -6.00
CA ASN A 99 -4.90 -2.91 -5.53
C ASN A 99 -6.38 -3.25 -5.38
N GLN A 100 -6.91 -4.03 -6.32
CA GLN A 100 -8.31 -4.48 -6.25
C GLN A 100 -8.56 -5.37 -5.04
N TYR A 101 -7.66 -6.31 -4.79
CA TYR A 101 -7.74 -7.18 -3.63
C TYR A 101 -7.75 -6.38 -2.33
N ILE A 102 -6.80 -5.46 -2.17
CA ILE A 102 -6.73 -4.62 -0.96
C ILE A 102 -7.98 -3.75 -0.82
N SER A 103 -8.50 -3.23 -1.95
CA SER A 103 -9.75 -2.46 -1.94
C SER A 103 -10.92 -3.27 -1.40
N GLN A 104 -11.03 -4.52 -1.82
CA GLN A 104 -12.10 -5.41 -1.37
C GLN A 104 -11.99 -5.69 0.13
N GLU A 105 -10.76 -5.88 0.62
CA GLU A 105 -10.54 -6.11 2.04
C GLU A 105 -10.92 -4.89 2.89
N LEU A 106 -10.52 -3.69 2.44
CA LEU A 106 -10.90 -2.46 3.15
C LEU A 106 -12.41 -2.21 3.09
N ASP A 107 -13.03 -2.53 1.97
CA ASP A 107 -14.48 -2.41 1.83
C ASP A 107 -15.18 -3.31 2.86
N THR A 108 -14.71 -4.53 3.02
CA THR A 108 -15.23 -5.46 4.00
C THR A 108 -15.07 -4.93 5.42
N ILE A 109 -13.89 -4.41 5.76
CA ILE A 109 -13.63 -3.81 7.07
C ILE A 109 -14.57 -2.62 7.30
N SER A 110 -14.73 -1.75 6.29
CA SER A 110 -15.62 -0.59 6.37
C SER A 110 -17.05 -1.00 6.65
N ARG A 111 -17.53 -2.02 5.93
CA ARG A 111 -18.90 -2.51 6.08
C ARG A 111 -19.11 -3.09 7.47
N LEU A 112 -18.20 -3.93 7.92
CA LEU A 112 -18.29 -4.57 9.25
C LEU A 112 -18.19 -3.54 10.36
N ALA A 113 -17.33 -2.53 10.20
CA ALA A 113 -17.18 -1.47 11.18
C ALA A 113 -18.49 -0.69 11.33
N LYS A 114 -19.16 -0.42 10.21
CA LYS A 114 -20.44 0.31 10.21
C LYS A 114 -21.54 -0.55 10.81
N GLU A 115 -21.65 -1.81 10.39
CA GLU A 115 -22.70 -2.73 10.86
C GLU A 115 -22.58 -3.00 12.35
N ASN A 116 -21.36 -3.08 12.87
CA ASN A 116 -21.11 -3.42 14.27
C ASN A 116 -20.72 -2.23 15.13
N ASN A 117 -20.76 -1.03 14.56
CA ASN A 117 -20.46 0.21 15.26
C ASN A 117 -19.09 0.16 15.95
N TRP A 118 -18.05 -0.22 15.21
CA TRP A 118 -16.70 -0.35 15.75
C TRP A 118 -16.09 1.01 16.10
N GLY A 119 -15.41 1.07 17.24
CA GLY A 119 -14.61 2.22 17.61
C GLY A 119 -13.24 2.21 16.92
N LYS A 120 -12.50 3.31 17.04
CA LYS A 120 -11.21 3.48 16.38
C LYS A 120 -10.23 2.35 16.69
N ARG A 121 -10.17 1.91 17.94
CA ARG A 121 -9.25 0.84 18.33
C ARG A 121 -9.52 -0.47 17.61
N LYS A 122 -10.79 -0.82 17.48
CA LYS A 122 -11.18 -2.04 16.78
C LYS A 122 -10.83 -1.95 15.31
N ILE A 123 -11.12 -0.81 14.69
CA ILE A 123 -10.79 -0.57 13.29
C ILE A 123 -9.27 -0.66 13.08
N GLN A 124 -8.48 0.00 13.93
CA GLN A 124 -7.02 -0.08 13.84
C GLN A 124 -6.52 -1.52 13.94
N LYS A 125 -7.10 -2.29 14.86
CA LYS A 125 -6.71 -3.68 15.04
C LYS A 125 -6.96 -4.49 13.77
N GLU A 126 -8.13 -4.34 13.17
CA GLU A 126 -8.48 -5.08 11.96
C GLU A 126 -7.60 -4.67 10.76
N ILE A 127 -7.31 -3.38 10.62
CA ILE A 127 -6.43 -2.91 9.56
C ILE A 127 -5.01 -3.43 9.77
N ARG A 128 -4.50 -3.42 11.00
CA ARG A 128 -3.17 -3.96 11.29
C ARG A 128 -3.09 -5.46 11.03
N MET A 129 -4.16 -6.19 11.30
CA MET A 129 -4.23 -7.61 10.98
C MET A 129 -4.16 -7.82 9.47
N LEU A 130 -4.89 -7.03 8.69
CA LEU A 130 -4.82 -7.07 7.24
C LEU A 130 -3.39 -6.78 6.76
N GLN A 131 -2.78 -5.72 7.26
CA GLN A 131 -1.41 -5.35 6.90
C GLN A 131 -0.42 -6.49 7.21
N SER A 132 -0.57 -7.11 8.36
CA SER A 132 0.30 -8.21 8.78
C SER A 132 0.14 -9.44 7.88
N GLU A 133 -1.10 -9.78 7.54
CA GLU A 133 -1.39 -10.90 6.65
C GLU A 133 -0.86 -10.67 5.25
N VAL A 134 -1.16 -9.50 4.70
CA VAL A 134 -0.68 -9.11 3.37
C VAL A 134 0.83 -9.17 3.30
N LYS A 135 1.52 -8.66 4.31
CA LYS A 135 2.98 -8.69 4.37
C LYS A 135 3.50 -10.13 4.35
N LYS A 136 2.87 -10.99 5.14
CA LYS A 136 3.25 -12.40 5.21
C LYS A 136 3.05 -13.08 3.86
N ASP A 137 1.91 -12.83 3.23
CA ASP A 137 1.56 -13.46 1.95
C ASP A 137 2.43 -12.95 0.81
N LEU A 138 2.80 -11.68 0.82
CA LEU A 138 3.78 -11.13 -0.12
C LEU A 138 5.14 -11.81 0.05
N LYS A 139 5.59 -11.98 1.29
CA LYS A 139 6.89 -12.61 1.58
C LYS A 139 6.91 -14.08 1.20
N LYS A 140 5.78 -14.76 1.26
CA LYS A 140 5.65 -16.15 0.84
C LYS A 140 5.38 -16.32 -0.64
N GLY A 141 5.08 -15.23 -1.35
CA GLY A 141 4.70 -15.28 -2.75
C GLY A 141 3.30 -15.83 -2.98
N VAL A 142 2.46 -15.89 -1.94
CA VAL A 142 1.05 -16.31 -2.06
C VAL A 142 0.28 -15.28 -2.86
N ILE A 143 0.54 -14.00 -2.58
CA ILE A 143 0.02 -12.90 -3.40
C ILE A 143 1.18 -12.17 -4.03
N LYS A 144 0.90 -11.54 -5.16
CA LYS A 144 1.91 -10.79 -5.92
C LYS A 144 1.45 -9.36 -6.06
N CYS A 145 2.37 -8.41 -5.93
CA CYS A 145 2.08 -7.02 -6.22
C CYS A 145 2.68 -6.58 -7.55
N HIS A 146 3.37 -7.50 -8.21
CA HIS A 146 3.99 -7.21 -9.50
C HIS A 146 3.94 -8.45 -10.39
#